data_6eaaf81237fd68ab61f0eb6b23df6598
#
_entry.id   6eaaf81237fd68ab61f0eb6b23df6598
#
_cell.length_a   1.000
_cell.length_b   1.000
_cell.length_c   1.000
_cell.angle_alpha   90.00
_cell.angle_beta   90.00
_cell.angle_gamma   90.00
#
_symmetry.space_group_name_H-M   'P 1'
#
loop_
_entity.id
_entity.type
_entity.pdbx_description
1 polymer ?
#
loop_
_entity_poly.entity_id
_entity_poly.type
_entity_poly.pdbx_seq_one_letter_code
_entity_poly.pdbx_strand_id
1 'polypeptide(L)'
;YGGVMVEQVYPALLESDALMILSPNYNDSVSANIMAFINRLTALYRKVDFKDKLLFSIVVSGYSGSDILAEQLISSLHFNKGFALPAHAIRMLTANDPGEILSCKDIEKEAEVYAERITAHLGALRQKI
;
A
#
# COMPACT_ATOMS: atom_id res chain seq x y z
N TYR A 1 7.84 3.17 24.35
CA TYR A 1 6.44 3.20 23.94
C TYR A 1 6.06 1.85 23.35
N GLY A 2 5.31 1.04 24.08
CA GLY A 2 4.74 -0.24 23.62
C GLY A 2 3.50 -0.04 22.74
N GLY A 3 2.72 -1.11 22.57
CA GLY A 3 1.46 -1.13 21.84
C GLY A 3 1.55 -1.84 20.50
N VAL A 4 0.42 -2.00 19.85
CA VAL A 4 0.24 -2.83 18.66
C VAL A 4 1.29 -2.56 17.56
N MET A 5 1.64 -1.29 17.33
CA MET A 5 2.66 -0.96 16.33
C MET A 5 4.02 -1.61 16.64
N VAL A 6 4.48 -1.49 17.87
CA VAL A 6 5.81 -2.00 18.28
C VAL A 6 5.80 -3.51 18.47
N GLU A 7 4.72 -4.04 19.03
CA GLU A 7 4.65 -5.45 19.44
C GLU A 7 4.24 -6.38 18.30
N GLN A 8 3.45 -5.91 17.35
CA GLN A 8 2.89 -6.74 16.28
C GLN A 8 3.26 -6.25 14.88
N VAL A 9 3.08 -4.95 14.59
CA VAL A 9 3.22 -4.42 13.23
C VAL A 9 4.69 -4.34 12.80
N TYR A 10 5.57 -3.81 13.63
CA TYR A 10 6.99 -3.71 13.29
C TYR A 10 7.63 -5.08 13.03
N PRO A 11 7.44 -6.11 13.87
CA PRO A 11 7.98 -7.45 13.56
C PRO A 11 7.41 -8.00 12.25
N ALA A 12 6.12 -7.91 12.03
CA ALA A 12 5.48 -8.38 10.80
C ALA A 12 6.04 -7.67 9.56
N LEU A 13 6.22 -6.35 9.63
CA LEU A 13 6.79 -5.58 8.52
C LEU A 13 8.26 -5.97 8.25
N LEU A 14 9.05 -6.18 9.29
CA LEU A 14 10.45 -6.59 9.15
C LEU A 14 10.60 -7.96 8.48
N GLU A 15 9.70 -8.88 8.75
CA GLU A 15 9.68 -10.22 8.16
C GLU A 15 9.07 -10.27 6.76
N SER A 16 8.36 -9.20 6.35
CA SER A 16 7.64 -9.16 5.07
C SER A 16 8.53 -8.71 3.92
N ASP A 17 8.24 -9.19 2.72
CA ASP A 17 8.86 -8.75 1.47
C ASP A 17 8.14 -7.54 0.86
N ALA A 18 6.91 -7.27 1.27
CA ALA A 18 6.11 -6.19 0.74
C ALA A 18 5.17 -5.59 1.79
N LEU A 19 4.83 -4.33 1.59
CA LEU A 19 3.75 -3.62 2.28
C LEU A 19 2.64 -3.34 1.27
N MET A 20 1.42 -3.72 1.61
CA MET A 20 0.24 -3.41 0.82
C MET A 20 -0.71 -2.50 1.62
N ILE A 21 -1.02 -1.34 1.07
CA ILE A 21 -1.97 -0.38 1.64
C ILE A 21 -3.29 -0.44 0.88
N LEU A 22 -4.36 -0.73 1.59
CA LEU A 22 -5.73 -0.66 1.10
C LEU A 22 -6.38 0.55 1.75
N SER A 23 -6.74 1.56 0.96
CA SER A 23 -7.26 2.81 1.49
C SER A 23 -8.51 3.28 0.77
N PRO A 24 -9.57 3.64 1.51
CA PRO A 24 -10.60 4.49 0.95
C PRO A 24 -10.05 5.92 0.79
N ASN A 25 -10.67 6.67 -0.12
CA ASN A 25 -10.41 8.08 -0.25
C ASN A 25 -11.40 8.87 0.63
N TYR A 26 -10.88 9.55 1.63
CA TYR A 26 -11.64 10.46 2.48
C TYR A 26 -11.07 11.87 2.33
N ASN A 27 -11.84 12.76 1.67
CA ASN A 27 -11.43 14.15 1.46
C ASN A 27 -10.06 14.29 0.77
N ASP A 28 -9.84 13.50 -0.28
CA ASP A 28 -8.58 13.46 -1.03
C ASP A 28 -7.34 13.15 -0.17
N SER A 29 -7.52 12.31 0.84
CA SER A 29 -6.46 11.93 1.77
C SER A 29 -6.62 10.47 2.23
N VAL A 30 -5.52 9.90 2.71
CA VAL A 30 -5.58 8.62 3.43
C VAL A 30 -6.38 8.76 4.72
N SER A 31 -6.96 7.65 5.18
CA SER A 31 -7.67 7.64 6.47
C SER A 31 -6.74 8.03 7.62
N ALA A 32 -7.32 8.53 8.70
CA ALA A 32 -6.57 8.91 9.91
C ALA A 32 -5.71 7.74 10.44
N ASN A 33 -6.24 6.52 10.39
CA ASN A 33 -5.52 5.32 10.83
C ASN A 33 -4.29 5.02 9.97
N ILE A 34 -4.41 5.16 8.66
CA ILE A 34 -3.27 4.96 7.75
C ILE A 34 -2.23 6.07 7.95
N MET A 35 -2.67 7.30 8.13
CA MET A 35 -1.74 8.40 8.44
C MET A 35 -1.01 8.17 9.76
N ALA A 36 -1.69 7.71 10.79
CA ALA A 36 -1.08 7.35 12.06
C ALA A 36 -0.05 6.22 11.90
N PHE A 37 -0.37 5.20 11.10
CA PHE A 37 0.57 4.13 10.75
C PHE A 37 1.83 4.70 10.07
N ILE A 38 1.67 5.51 9.03
CA ILE A 38 2.79 6.13 8.31
C ILE A 38 3.67 6.96 9.25
N ASN A 39 3.05 7.77 10.09
CA ASN A 39 3.76 8.61 11.06
C ASN A 39 4.57 7.76 12.05
N ARG A 40 4.02 6.65 12.51
CA ARG A 40 4.70 5.77 13.44
C ARG A 40 5.81 4.93 12.80
N LEU A 41 5.80 4.72 11.50
CA LEU A 41 6.91 4.08 10.79
C LEU A 41 8.23 4.86 10.90
N THR A 42 8.19 6.14 11.19
CA THR A 42 9.39 6.97 11.32
C THR A 42 10.36 6.43 12.38
N ALA A 43 9.84 5.91 13.47
CA ALA A 43 10.67 5.32 14.53
C ALA A 43 11.43 4.07 14.05
N LEU A 44 10.77 3.22 13.25
CA LEU A 44 11.38 2.03 12.69
C LEU A 44 12.33 2.39 11.54
N TYR A 45 11.94 3.31 10.67
CA TYR A 45 12.73 3.78 9.52
C TYR A 45 14.11 4.33 9.93
N ARG A 46 14.23 4.91 11.09
CA ARG A 46 15.53 5.39 11.63
C ARG A 46 16.50 4.25 11.97
N LYS A 47 16.03 3.04 12.07
CA LYS A 47 16.80 1.86 12.49
C LYS A 47 17.01 0.85 11.39
N VAL A 48 16.14 0.82 10.38
CA VAL A 48 16.14 -0.17 9.29
C VAL A 48 15.89 0.50 7.95
N ASP A 49 16.34 -0.16 6.89
CA ASP A 49 16.15 0.26 5.50
C ASP A 49 14.99 -0.54 4.89
N PHE A 50 14.11 0.14 4.16
CA PHE A 50 12.97 -0.47 3.48
C PHE A 50 13.17 -0.65 1.97
N LYS A 51 14.35 -0.36 1.44
CA LYS A 51 14.64 -0.38 -0.01
C LYS A 51 14.38 -1.73 -0.69
N ASP A 52 14.48 -2.82 0.05
CA ASP A 52 14.26 -4.17 -0.45
C ASP A 52 12.82 -4.66 -0.23
N LYS A 53 11.94 -3.81 0.30
CA LYS A 53 10.53 -4.11 0.49
C LYS A 53 9.69 -3.40 -0.55
N LEU A 54 8.81 -4.15 -1.22
CA LEU A 54 7.94 -3.63 -2.26
C LEU A 54 6.72 -2.91 -1.67
N LEU A 55 6.30 -1.83 -2.32
CA LEU A 55 5.07 -1.11 -1.98
C LEU A 55 3.99 -1.40 -3.02
N PHE A 56 2.83 -1.85 -2.55
CA PHE A 56 1.61 -2.00 -3.34
C PHE A 56 0.47 -1.25 -2.69
N SER A 57 -0.49 -0.80 -3.49
CA SER A 57 -1.68 -0.13 -2.95
C SER A 57 -2.90 -0.32 -3.83
N ILE A 58 -4.06 -0.40 -3.17
CA ILE A 58 -5.38 -0.26 -3.79
C ILE A 58 -6.05 0.93 -3.13
N VAL A 59 -6.45 1.90 -3.94
CA VAL A 59 -7.19 3.10 -3.52
C VAL A 59 -8.59 3.05 -4.10
N VAL A 60 -9.60 3.23 -3.26
CA VAL A 60 -11.00 3.26 -3.67
C VAL A 60 -11.58 4.63 -3.35
N SER A 61 -12.00 5.36 -4.39
CA SER A 61 -12.67 6.65 -4.28
C SER A 61 -14.13 6.55 -4.65
N GLY A 62 -14.99 7.34 -3.98
CA GLY A 62 -16.39 7.42 -4.35
C GLY A 62 -16.61 8.05 -5.72
N TYR A 63 -15.79 9.01 -6.09
CA TYR A 63 -15.85 9.72 -7.39
C TYR A 63 -14.46 9.96 -7.97
N SER A 64 -13.77 10.97 -7.51
CA SER A 64 -12.45 11.39 -8.00
C SER A 64 -11.44 11.48 -6.85
N GLY A 65 -10.20 11.84 -7.12
CA GLY A 65 -9.16 12.06 -6.12
C GLY A 65 -8.31 10.85 -5.79
N SER A 66 -8.51 9.71 -6.46
CA SER A 66 -7.64 8.52 -6.28
C SER A 66 -6.19 8.81 -6.61
N ASP A 67 -5.94 9.63 -7.60
CA ASP A 67 -4.60 10.08 -8.00
C ASP A 67 -3.92 10.89 -6.91
N ILE A 68 -4.64 11.79 -6.24
CA ILE A 68 -4.13 12.58 -5.11
C ILE A 68 -3.70 11.66 -3.96
N LEU A 69 -4.54 10.68 -3.66
CA LEU A 69 -4.25 9.69 -2.62
C LEU A 69 -3.05 8.81 -2.99
N ALA A 70 -2.97 8.37 -4.25
CA ALA A 70 -1.84 7.61 -4.76
C ALA A 70 -0.54 8.41 -4.63
N GLU A 71 -0.54 9.68 -5.01
CA GLU A 71 0.60 10.58 -4.83
C GLU A 71 1.01 10.71 -3.36
N GLN A 72 0.05 10.83 -2.44
CA GLN A 72 0.32 10.90 -1.01
C GLN A 72 1.01 9.63 -0.50
N LEU A 73 0.57 8.45 -0.92
CA LEU A 73 1.18 7.18 -0.56
C LEU A 73 2.59 7.03 -1.15
N ILE A 74 2.77 7.39 -2.41
CA ILE A 74 4.08 7.38 -3.07
C ILE A 74 5.04 8.34 -2.35
N SER A 75 4.61 9.54 -2.06
CA SER A 75 5.41 10.55 -1.37
C SER A 75 5.85 10.09 0.01
N SER A 76 4.91 9.58 0.80
CA SER A 76 5.18 9.24 2.20
C SER A 76 5.90 7.90 2.38
N LEU A 77 5.68 6.93 1.51
CA LEU A 77 6.23 5.58 1.66
C LEU A 77 7.39 5.29 0.71
N HIS A 78 7.30 5.69 -0.55
CA HIS A 78 8.39 5.47 -1.49
C HIS A 78 9.48 6.53 -1.34
N PHE A 79 9.16 7.82 -1.56
CA PHE A 79 10.17 8.88 -1.48
C PHE A 79 10.68 9.10 -0.07
N ASN A 80 9.81 9.14 0.91
CA ASN A 80 10.22 9.47 2.29
C ASN A 80 10.78 8.27 3.06
N LYS A 81 10.22 7.07 2.89
CA LYS A 81 10.62 5.87 3.65
C LYS A 81 11.46 4.87 2.86
N GLY A 82 11.57 5.02 1.55
CA GLY A 82 12.44 4.19 0.73
C GLY A 82 11.88 2.85 0.27
N PHE A 83 10.58 2.56 0.47
CA PHE A 83 9.98 1.37 -0.11
C PHE A 83 10.14 1.37 -1.63
N ALA A 84 10.48 0.23 -2.21
CA ALA A 84 10.58 0.10 -3.66
C ALA A 84 9.19 0.11 -4.31
N LEU A 85 9.02 0.91 -5.36
CA LEU A 85 7.75 1.04 -6.08
C LEU A 85 7.87 0.31 -7.44
N PRO A 86 7.34 -0.91 -7.56
CA PRO A 86 7.39 -1.63 -8.82
C PRO A 86 6.37 -1.08 -9.83
N ALA A 87 6.54 -1.45 -11.10
CA ALA A 87 5.60 -1.06 -12.14
C ALA A 87 4.18 -1.58 -11.83
N HIS A 88 3.18 -0.77 -12.09
CA HIS A 88 1.76 -1.09 -11.83
C HIS A 88 1.45 -1.43 -10.36
N ALA A 89 2.18 -0.85 -9.43
CA ALA A 89 2.04 -1.12 -8.00
C ALA A 89 0.73 -0.60 -7.41
N ILE A 90 0.14 0.45 -7.97
CA ILE A 90 -1.04 1.09 -7.42
C ILE A 90 -2.24 0.91 -8.36
N ARG A 91 -3.35 0.42 -7.78
CA ARG A 91 -4.65 0.33 -8.43
C ARG A 91 -5.57 1.40 -7.86
N MET A 92 -6.22 2.12 -8.76
CA MET A 92 -7.22 3.14 -8.41
C MET A 92 -8.57 2.66 -8.92
N LEU A 93 -9.52 2.52 -8.01
CA LEU A 93 -10.87 2.03 -8.30
C LEU A 93 -11.89 3.06 -7.84
N THR A 94 -13.06 3.04 -8.46
CA THR A 94 -14.17 3.93 -8.10
C THR A 94 -15.36 3.12 -7.65
N ALA A 95 -15.79 3.31 -6.41
CA ALA A 95 -17.00 2.75 -5.82
C ALA A 95 -17.37 3.56 -4.58
N ASN A 96 -18.66 3.86 -4.41
CA ASN A 96 -19.14 4.70 -3.30
C ASN A 96 -19.96 3.91 -2.29
N ASP A 97 -20.85 3.06 -2.75
CA ASP A 97 -21.76 2.32 -1.89
C ASP A 97 -21.21 0.95 -1.47
N PRO A 98 -21.62 0.44 -0.29
CA PRO A 98 -21.21 -0.88 0.15
C PRO A 98 -21.51 -1.96 -0.90
N GLY A 99 -20.46 -2.71 -1.30
CA GLY A 99 -20.57 -3.77 -2.29
C GLY A 99 -20.53 -3.32 -3.75
N GLU A 100 -20.60 -2.03 -4.03
CA GLU A 100 -20.54 -1.50 -5.41
C GLU A 100 -19.27 -1.91 -6.15
N ILE A 101 -18.16 -2.03 -5.46
CA ILE A 101 -16.89 -2.48 -6.03
C ILE A 101 -17.01 -3.84 -6.74
N LEU A 102 -17.88 -4.72 -6.26
CA LEU A 102 -18.10 -6.04 -6.85
C LEU A 102 -18.87 -5.96 -8.18
N SER A 103 -19.53 -4.85 -8.43
CA SER A 103 -20.27 -4.58 -9.67
C SER A 103 -19.42 -3.84 -10.72
N CYS A 104 -18.21 -3.44 -10.38
CA CYS A 104 -17.32 -2.80 -11.34
C CYS A 104 -16.98 -3.75 -12.48
N LYS A 105 -16.96 -3.22 -13.70
CA LYS A 105 -16.68 -4.01 -14.90
C LYS A 105 -15.33 -4.72 -14.77
N ASP A 106 -15.33 -6.01 -15.03
CA ASP A 106 -14.14 -6.88 -15.05
C ASP A 106 -13.34 -6.89 -13.73
N ILE A 107 -13.98 -6.58 -12.58
CA ILE A 107 -13.29 -6.45 -11.30
C ILE A 107 -12.53 -7.72 -10.89
N GLU A 108 -13.11 -8.89 -11.11
CA GLU A 108 -12.47 -10.17 -10.78
C GLU A 108 -11.20 -10.38 -11.62
N LYS A 109 -11.30 -10.14 -12.91
CA LYS A 109 -10.17 -10.24 -13.83
C LYS A 109 -9.07 -9.22 -13.50
N GLU A 110 -9.45 -8.01 -13.16
CA GLU A 110 -8.49 -6.98 -12.73
C GLU A 110 -7.79 -7.38 -11.44
N ALA A 111 -8.51 -7.96 -10.49
CA ALA A 111 -7.93 -8.47 -9.25
C ALA A 111 -6.94 -9.61 -9.52
N GLU A 112 -7.28 -10.55 -10.40
CA GLU A 112 -6.39 -11.65 -10.81
C GLU A 112 -5.11 -11.12 -11.47
N VAL A 113 -5.23 -10.21 -12.43
CA VAL A 113 -4.08 -9.59 -13.10
C VAL A 113 -3.19 -8.85 -12.10
N TYR A 114 -3.78 -8.13 -11.15
CA TYR A 114 -3.02 -7.44 -10.11
C TYR A 114 -2.29 -8.43 -9.20
N ALA A 115 -2.96 -9.50 -8.77
CA ALA A 115 -2.34 -10.55 -7.96
C ALA A 115 -1.17 -11.24 -8.69
N GLU A 116 -1.32 -11.52 -9.98
CA GLU A 116 -0.25 -12.08 -10.82
C GLU A 116 0.96 -11.15 -10.89
N ARG A 117 0.74 -9.85 -11.04
CA ARG A 117 1.82 -8.84 -11.05
C ARG A 117 2.55 -8.77 -9.72
N ILE A 118 1.81 -8.77 -8.61
CA ILE A 118 2.40 -8.82 -7.26
C ILE A 118 3.27 -10.07 -7.13
N THR A 119 2.75 -11.23 -7.50
CA THR A 119 3.47 -12.50 -7.44
C THR A 119 4.74 -12.48 -8.29
N ALA A 120 4.67 -11.94 -9.50
CA ALA A 120 5.82 -11.82 -10.39
C ALA A 120 6.91 -10.90 -9.79
N HIS A 121 6.54 -9.75 -9.24
CA HIS A 121 7.49 -8.85 -8.59
C HIS A 121 8.14 -9.47 -7.34
N LEU A 122 7.37 -10.17 -6.52
CA LEU A 122 7.90 -10.88 -5.35
C LEU A 122 8.84 -12.02 -5.77
N GLY A 123 8.50 -12.76 -6.81
CA GLY A 123 9.37 -13.79 -7.38
C GLY A 123 10.70 -13.22 -7.88
N ALA A 124 10.68 -12.10 -8.60
CA ALA A 124 11.87 -11.42 -9.08
C ALA A 124 12.74 -10.89 -7.92
N LEU A 125 12.13 -10.37 -6.87
CA LEU A 125 12.84 -9.91 -5.67
C LEU A 125 13.59 -11.06 -5.00
N ARG A 126 12.94 -12.21 -4.82
CA ARG A 126 13.53 -13.40 -4.17
C ARG A 126 14.69 -13.99 -4.97
N GLN A 127 14.69 -13.88 -6.30
CA GLN A 127 15.78 -14.34 -7.15
C GLN A 127 17.06 -13.48 -7.03
N LYS A 128 16.94 -12.25 -6.54
CA LYS A 128 18.09 -11.35 -6.35
C LYS A 128 18.80 -11.54 -5.00
N ILE A 129 18.20 -12.28 -4.13
CA ILE A 129 18.75 -12.64 -2.83
C ILE A 129 19.47 -14.00 -2.93
#